data_8c61bdd90954c612fcd7bcf15d4c68f6
#
_entry.id   8c61bdd90954c612fcd7bcf15d4c68f6
#
_cell.length_a   1.000
_cell.length_b   1.000
_cell.length_c   1.000
_cell.angle_alpha   90.00
_cell.angle_beta   90.00
_cell.angle_gamma   90.00
#
_symmetry.space_group_name_H-M   'P 1'
#
loop_
_entity.id
_entity.type
_entity.pdbx_description
1 polymer ?
#
loop_
_entity_poly.entity_id
_entity_poly.type
_entity_poly.pdbx_seq_one_letter_code
_entity_poly.pdbx_strand_id
1 'polypeptide(L)'
;MVSYLENRTEEERQQPFFAYLPFSAPHWPLQAPKETCDKYKGQYAEGPEVLRQKRLERLKSLGLVGQDAVAHPVVTTGFETKDWESQNDETRAASARAMEVYAGMVDRMDLNIGRVLDHLRKTGEYDNTFILFMSDNGAEGASYEATPLVGNSVMGHVNKYYDNSLENIGRGNSFVWYGPLWAQAATAPSRLYKMFSTEGGCRVPLVVKPHAGIINNRGSDDGGVVTDAFCTVMDIVPTILDFAGLKHPGTEYKGRKIASLRGQSWKTYLESVTGWNRKSPIHETDYVAGFEIAGSGALRRGDWKITYVPAPKGPQRWELFNLEVDPGETNDLSKDQPERFKEMLALWEEYRKDVGVVGLAGEYPKAIQGAQQTTLEDEMEDPYAWIKYIGRPEITPKELTGIVPTA
;
A
#
# COMPACT_ATOMS: atom_id res chain seq x y z
N MET A 1 -5.99 -19.70 -9.29
CA MET A 1 -5.12 -20.47 -8.37
C MET A 1 -5.75 -21.79 -7.95
N VAL A 2 -6.91 -21.83 -7.28
CA VAL A 2 -7.52 -23.10 -6.84
C VAL A 2 -7.62 -24.10 -8.00
N SER A 3 -8.21 -23.69 -9.14
CA SER A 3 -8.29 -24.53 -10.34
C SER A 3 -6.93 -25.03 -10.85
N TYR A 4 -5.89 -24.21 -10.78
CA TYR A 4 -4.52 -24.65 -11.11
C TYR A 4 -4.04 -25.74 -10.14
N LEU A 5 -4.19 -25.54 -8.84
CA LEU A 5 -3.77 -26.51 -7.82
C LEU A 5 -4.55 -27.84 -7.92
N GLU A 6 -5.84 -27.77 -8.24
CA GLU A 6 -6.71 -28.97 -8.44
C GLU A 6 -6.29 -29.79 -9.64
N ASN A 7 -5.86 -29.16 -10.72
CA ASN A 7 -5.52 -29.83 -11.97
C ASN A 7 -4.05 -30.31 -12.05
N ARG A 8 -3.24 -30.14 -11.00
CA ARG A 8 -1.89 -30.69 -10.96
C ARG A 8 -1.92 -32.22 -11.07
N THR A 9 -1.03 -32.77 -11.91
CA THR A 9 -0.79 -34.21 -12.00
C THR A 9 -0.21 -34.75 -10.69
N GLU A 10 -0.20 -36.08 -10.51
CA GLU A 10 0.41 -36.69 -9.34
C GLU A 10 1.91 -36.36 -9.22
N GLU A 11 2.61 -36.33 -10.35
CA GLU A 11 4.03 -35.95 -10.39
C GLU A 11 4.25 -34.49 -9.98
N GLU A 12 3.41 -33.57 -10.44
CA GLU A 12 3.48 -32.14 -10.07
C GLU A 12 3.15 -31.91 -8.61
N ARG A 13 2.27 -32.74 -8.00
CA ARG A 13 1.96 -32.67 -6.56
C ARG A 13 3.13 -33.09 -5.68
N GLN A 14 4.05 -33.91 -6.18
CA GLN A 14 5.29 -34.28 -5.49
C GLN A 14 6.37 -33.19 -5.56
N GLN A 15 6.18 -32.18 -6.40
CA GLN A 15 7.14 -31.08 -6.53
C GLN A 15 6.71 -29.87 -5.68
N PRO A 16 7.68 -29.10 -5.14
CA PRO A 16 7.37 -27.83 -4.50
C PRO A 16 6.77 -26.85 -5.51
N PHE A 17 5.87 -26.00 -5.06
CA PHE A 17 5.33 -24.93 -5.87
C PHE A 17 5.70 -23.55 -5.31
N PHE A 18 5.77 -22.57 -6.18
CA PHE A 18 5.78 -21.14 -5.85
C PHE A 18 4.54 -20.48 -6.44
N ALA A 19 3.79 -19.76 -5.62
CA ALA A 19 2.59 -19.07 -6.05
C ALA A 19 2.67 -17.60 -5.68
N TYR A 20 2.47 -16.73 -6.66
CA TYR A 20 2.29 -15.29 -6.49
C TYR A 20 0.88 -14.90 -6.90
N LEU A 21 0.13 -14.33 -5.95
CA LEU A 21 -1.28 -13.99 -6.10
C LEU A 21 -1.45 -12.45 -6.01
N PRO A 22 -1.15 -11.70 -7.08
CA PRO A 22 -1.30 -10.25 -7.07
C PRO A 22 -2.77 -9.90 -7.26
N PHE A 23 -3.45 -9.56 -6.18
CA PHE A 23 -4.82 -9.04 -6.25
C PHE A 23 -4.80 -7.59 -6.72
N SER A 24 -5.64 -7.24 -7.70
CA SER A 24 -5.91 -5.85 -8.04
C SER A 24 -6.82 -5.17 -7.01
N ALA A 25 -7.71 -5.92 -6.38
CA ALA A 25 -8.47 -5.44 -5.24
C ALA A 25 -7.55 -5.22 -4.00
N PRO A 26 -7.81 -4.19 -3.19
CA PRO A 26 -8.92 -3.25 -3.21
C PRO A 26 -8.62 -1.92 -3.93
N HIS A 27 -7.77 -1.90 -4.95
CA HIS A 27 -7.48 -0.70 -5.74
C HIS A 27 -8.74 -0.21 -6.47
N TRP A 28 -8.85 1.09 -6.69
CA TRP A 28 -9.93 1.66 -7.51
C TRP A 28 -9.84 1.19 -8.99
N PRO A 29 -10.98 1.21 -9.73
CA PRO A 29 -12.33 1.61 -9.34
C PRO A 29 -12.92 0.68 -8.29
N LEU A 30 -13.62 1.28 -7.29
CA LEU A 30 -14.19 0.51 -6.18
C LEU A 30 -15.47 -0.21 -6.64
N GLN A 31 -15.40 -1.54 -6.73
CA GLN A 31 -16.48 -2.37 -7.25
C GLN A 31 -16.53 -3.70 -6.48
N ALA A 32 -17.71 -4.06 -5.96
CA ALA A 32 -17.94 -5.35 -5.33
C ALA A 32 -19.43 -5.73 -5.43
N PRO A 33 -19.78 -7.04 -5.26
CA PRO A 33 -21.15 -7.46 -5.20
C PRO A 33 -21.96 -6.70 -4.12
N LYS A 34 -23.20 -6.32 -4.48
CA LYS A 34 -24.04 -5.49 -3.61
C LYS A 34 -24.21 -6.07 -2.21
N GLU A 35 -24.48 -7.35 -2.15
CA GLU A 35 -24.67 -8.08 -0.90
C GLU A 35 -23.45 -8.02 0.01
N THR A 36 -22.25 -7.96 -0.56
CA THR A 36 -21.01 -7.82 0.19
C THR A 36 -20.83 -6.39 0.70
N CYS A 37 -21.09 -5.40 -0.15
CA CYS A 37 -21.06 -3.99 0.24
C CYS A 37 -22.08 -3.68 1.35
N ASP A 38 -23.27 -4.24 1.23
CA ASP A 38 -24.39 -3.97 2.15
C ASP A 38 -24.17 -4.53 3.56
N LYS A 39 -23.23 -5.47 3.77
CA LYS A 39 -22.75 -5.85 5.11
C LYS A 39 -22.19 -4.67 5.91
N TYR A 40 -21.65 -3.69 5.20
CA TYR A 40 -20.98 -2.50 5.76
C TYR A 40 -21.84 -1.24 5.75
N LYS A 41 -23.12 -1.38 5.33
CA LYS A 41 -24.04 -0.25 5.19
C LYS A 41 -24.15 0.56 6.50
N GLY A 42 -23.92 1.86 6.40
CA GLY A 42 -24.01 2.82 7.50
C GLY A 42 -22.79 2.87 8.42
N GLN A 43 -21.81 1.96 8.28
CA GLN A 43 -20.65 1.92 9.19
C GLN A 43 -19.70 3.12 9.05
N TYR A 44 -19.80 3.85 7.96
CA TYR A 44 -18.93 4.99 7.65
C TYR A 44 -19.65 6.34 7.68
N ALA A 45 -20.90 6.38 8.16
CA ALA A 45 -21.72 7.59 8.16
C ALA A 45 -21.17 8.72 9.08
N GLU A 46 -20.42 8.33 10.13
CA GLU A 46 -19.80 9.29 11.05
C GLU A 46 -18.57 10.00 10.46
N GLY A 47 -18.11 9.57 9.30
CA GLY A 47 -17.00 10.19 8.59
C GLY A 47 -15.60 9.65 8.92
N PRO A 48 -14.59 10.10 8.16
CA PRO A 48 -13.23 9.57 8.22
C PRO A 48 -12.51 9.91 9.53
N GLU A 49 -12.75 11.09 10.11
CA GLU A 49 -12.07 11.48 11.36
C GLU A 49 -12.49 10.62 12.54
N VAL A 50 -13.78 10.32 12.67
CA VAL A 50 -14.29 9.43 13.71
C VAL A 50 -13.70 8.02 13.55
N LEU A 51 -13.65 7.51 12.32
CA LEU A 51 -13.01 6.22 12.04
C LEU A 51 -11.52 6.24 12.40
N ARG A 52 -10.81 7.32 12.08
CA ARG A 52 -9.38 7.50 12.37
C ARG A 52 -9.10 7.40 13.85
N GLN A 53 -9.88 8.09 14.66
CA GLN A 53 -9.75 8.06 16.13
C GLN A 53 -10.10 6.67 16.71
N LYS A 54 -11.19 6.06 16.26
CA LYS A 54 -11.56 4.69 16.66
C LYS A 54 -10.44 3.69 16.36
N ARG A 55 -9.77 3.82 15.23
CA ARG A 55 -8.63 2.96 14.85
C ARG A 55 -7.42 3.21 15.75
N LEU A 56 -7.06 4.46 16.00
CA LEU A 56 -5.95 4.79 16.90
C LEU A 56 -6.19 4.20 18.31
N GLU A 57 -7.36 4.42 18.87
CA GLU A 57 -7.70 3.86 20.19
C GLU A 57 -7.67 2.33 20.20
N ARG A 58 -8.10 1.70 19.10
CA ARG A 58 -7.99 0.25 18.96
C ARG A 58 -6.55 -0.23 18.90
N LEU A 59 -5.66 0.45 18.16
CA LEU A 59 -4.23 0.14 18.11
C LEU A 59 -3.59 0.26 19.51
N LYS A 60 -3.91 1.31 20.27
CA LYS A 60 -3.47 1.49 21.66
C LYS A 60 -3.95 0.34 22.55
N SER A 61 -5.23 -0.01 22.47
CA SER A 61 -5.82 -1.09 23.28
C SER A 61 -5.21 -2.46 22.99
N LEU A 62 -4.71 -2.68 21.77
CA LEU A 62 -4.00 -3.88 21.36
C LEU A 62 -2.50 -3.84 21.68
N GLY A 63 -2.00 -2.73 22.20
CA GLY A 63 -0.57 -2.54 22.46
C GLY A 63 0.29 -2.48 21.18
N LEU A 64 -0.31 -2.14 20.05
CA LEU A 64 0.37 -2.03 18.75
C LEU A 64 1.07 -0.68 18.56
N VAL A 65 0.62 0.33 19.27
CA VAL A 65 1.27 1.64 19.40
C VAL A 65 1.29 2.06 20.87
N GLY A 66 2.21 2.97 21.23
CA GLY A 66 2.28 3.53 22.57
C GLY A 66 0.98 4.24 22.99
N GLN A 67 0.68 4.27 24.30
CA GLN A 67 -0.53 4.94 24.81
C GLN A 67 -0.52 6.45 24.49
N ASP A 68 0.67 7.05 24.44
CA ASP A 68 0.88 8.47 24.14
C ASP A 68 0.95 8.76 22.63
N ALA A 69 0.83 7.74 21.77
CA ALA A 69 0.86 7.94 20.33
C ALA A 69 -0.25 8.89 19.88
N VAL A 70 0.12 9.86 19.06
CA VAL A 70 -0.78 10.85 18.47
C VAL A 70 -0.86 10.60 16.98
N ALA A 71 -2.07 10.63 16.42
CA ALA A 71 -2.22 10.57 14.98
C ALA A 71 -1.81 11.91 14.34
N HIS A 72 -1.07 11.84 13.22
CA HIS A 72 -0.76 13.05 12.47
C HIS A 72 -2.04 13.81 12.11
N PRO A 73 -2.09 15.14 12.24
CA PRO A 73 -3.24 15.92 11.78
C PRO A 73 -3.59 15.62 10.33
N VAL A 74 -4.89 15.57 10.03
CA VAL A 74 -5.34 15.33 8.64
C VAL A 74 -4.85 16.46 7.75
N VAL A 75 -4.17 16.09 6.67
CA VAL A 75 -3.69 17.05 5.67
C VAL A 75 -4.79 17.30 4.66
N THR A 76 -5.37 18.50 4.69
CA THR A 76 -6.46 18.95 3.81
C THR A 76 -6.01 20.00 2.81
N THR A 77 -4.71 20.21 2.66
CA THR A 77 -4.13 21.17 1.73
C THR A 77 -4.22 20.69 0.29
N GLY A 78 -4.47 21.61 -0.62
CA GLY A 78 -4.63 21.33 -2.05
C GLY A 78 -6.09 21.52 -2.50
N PHE A 79 -6.30 21.37 -3.79
CA PHE A 79 -7.61 21.59 -4.42
C PHE A 79 -8.62 20.49 -4.07
N GLU A 80 -8.11 19.36 -3.55
CA GLU A 80 -8.77 18.07 -3.63
C GLU A 80 -9.49 17.67 -2.36
N THR A 81 -9.09 18.25 -1.22
CA THR A 81 -9.54 17.73 0.06
C THR A 81 -10.33 18.80 0.82
N LYS A 82 -11.62 18.81 0.62
CA LYS A 82 -12.51 19.60 1.48
C LYS A 82 -12.69 18.87 2.80
N ASP A 83 -12.70 19.62 3.91
CA ASP A 83 -13.03 19.08 5.21
C ASP A 83 -14.38 18.37 5.17
N TRP A 84 -14.50 17.26 5.88
CA TRP A 84 -15.72 16.46 5.92
C TRP A 84 -16.95 17.29 6.28
N GLU A 85 -16.84 18.14 7.28
CA GLU A 85 -17.92 18.98 7.77
C GLU A 85 -18.36 20.07 6.77
N SER A 86 -17.49 20.44 5.85
CA SER A 86 -17.81 21.42 4.79
C SER A 86 -18.56 20.82 3.60
N GLN A 87 -18.67 19.49 3.54
CA GLN A 87 -19.36 18.79 2.46
C GLN A 87 -20.86 18.72 2.72
N ASN A 88 -21.66 18.72 1.67
CA ASN A 88 -23.11 18.52 1.76
C ASN A 88 -23.45 17.04 2.05
N ASP A 89 -24.69 16.77 2.43
CA ASP A 89 -25.14 15.43 2.83
C ASP A 89 -25.05 14.42 1.69
N GLU A 90 -25.30 14.80 0.46
CA GLU A 90 -25.20 13.94 -0.73
C GLU A 90 -23.75 13.50 -0.95
N THR A 91 -22.79 14.43 -0.90
CA THR A 91 -21.38 14.15 -1.05
C THR A 91 -20.88 13.25 0.08
N ARG A 92 -21.27 13.52 1.33
CA ARG A 92 -20.93 12.67 2.47
C ARG A 92 -21.50 11.26 2.34
N ALA A 93 -22.76 11.14 1.89
CA ALA A 93 -23.39 9.84 1.66
C ALA A 93 -22.66 9.04 0.57
N ALA A 94 -22.32 9.65 -0.56
CA ALA A 94 -21.57 9.03 -1.65
C ALA A 94 -20.16 8.60 -1.19
N SER A 95 -19.47 9.46 -0.43
CA SER A 95 -18.15 9.17 0.12
C SER A 95 -18.19 8.00 1.14
N ALA A 96 -19.18 7.97 2.03
CA ALA A 96 -19.39 6.85 2.96
C ALA A 96 -19.71 5.56 2.20
N ARG A 97 -20.55 5.64 1.14
CA ARG A 97 -20.85 4.49 0.29
C ARG A 97 -19.61 3.96 -0.42
N ALA A 98 -18.71 4.81 -0.91
CA ALA A 98 -17.44 4.38 -1.48
C ALA A 98 -16.61 3.55 -0.48
N MET A 99 -16.59 3.94 0.80
CA MET A 99 -15.93 3.15 1.85
C MET A 99 -16.62 1.82 2.15
N GLU A 100 -17.93 1.76 2.10
CA GLU A 100 -18.68 0.50 2.23
C GLU A 100 -18.30 -0.47 1.09
N VAL A 101 -18.14 0.04 -0.12
CA VAL A 101 -17.69 -0.75 -1.28
C VAL A 101 -16.24 -1.21 -1.11
N TYR A 102 -15.36 -0.32 -0.66
CA TYR A 102 -13.97 -0.68 -0.34
C TYR A 102 -13.90 -1.83 0.68
N ALA A 103 -14.67 -1.73 1.77
CA ALA A 103 -14.77 -2.81 2.75
C ALA A 103 -15.30 -4.11 2.14
N GLY A 104 -16.29 -4.01 1.25
CA GLY A 104 -16.79 -5.15 0.49
C GLY A 104 -15.74 -5.78 -0.44
N MET A 105 -14.85 -4.98 -1.05
CA MET A 105 -13.72 -5.49 -1.83
C MET A 105 -12.73 -6.26 -0.96
N VAL A 106 -12.40 -5.74 0.22
CA VAL A 106 -11.50 -6.41 1.19
C VAL A 106 -12.11 -7.73 1.66
N ASP A 107 -13.42 -7.75 2.01
CA ASP A 107 -14.16 -8.96 2.38
C ASP A 107 -14.09 -10.03 1.26
N ARG A 108 -14.27 -9.62 0.00
CA ARG A 108 -14.19 -10.53 -1.15
C ARG A 108 -12.79 -11.04 -1.40
N MET A 109 -11.78 -10.22 -1.20
CA MET A 109 -10.38 -10.63 -1.28
C MET A 109 -10.06 -11.66 -0.20
N ASP A 110 -10.42 -11.40 1.05
CA ASP A 110 -10.22 -12.31 2.18
C ASP A 110 -10.93 -13.66 1.95
N LEU A 111 -12.19 -13.64 1.50
CA LEU A 111 -12.93 -14.85 1.13
C LEU A 111 -12.18 -15.70 0.10
N ASN A 112 -11.60 -15.05 -0.93
CA ASN A 112 -10.89 -15.78 -1.99
C ASN A 112 -9.52 -16.28 -1.53
N ILE A 113 -8.84 -15.57 -0.65
CA ILE A 113 -7.64 -16.07 0.05
C ILE A 113 -8.04 -17.31 0.86
N GLY A 114 -9.12 -17.24 1.65
CA GLY A 114 -9.65 -18.36 2.42
C GLY A 114 -9.86 -19.61 1.56
N ARG A 115 -10.43 -19.48 0.37
CA ARG A 115 -10.60 -20.61 -0.57
C ARG A 115 -9.30 -21.29 -0.97
N VAL A 116 -8.22 -20.52 -1.16
CA VAL A 116 -6.90 -21.08 -1.45
C VAL A 116 -6.34 -21.82 -0.22
N LEU A 117 -6.45 -21.21 0.95
CA LEU A 117 -5.98 -21.82 2.20
C LEU A 117 -6.76 -23.10 2.54
N ASP A 118 -8.07 -23.13 2.29
CA ASP A 118 -8.92 -24.31 2.51
C ASP A 118 -8.56 -25.43 1.53
N HIS A 119 -8.23 -25.09 0.29
CA HIS A 119 -7.70 -26.09 -0.64
C HIS A 119 -6.40 -26.71 -0.12
N LEU A 120 -5.44 -25.90 0.33
CA LEU A 120 -4.17 -26.39 0.90
C LEU A 120 -4.39 -27.25 2.16
N ARG A 121 -5.35 -26.90 3.02
CA ARG A 121 -5.74 -27.73 4.18
C ARG A 121 -6.32 -29.07 3.73
N LYS A 122 -7.22 -29.06 2.76
CA LYS A 122 -7.87 -30.25 2.20
C LYS A 122 -6.87 -31.22 1.55
N THR A 123 -5.82 -30.69 0.92
CA THR A 123 -4.78 -31.50 0.28
C THR A 123 -3.62 -31.88 1.21
N GLY A 124 -3.63 -31.40 2.46
CA GLY A 124 -2.55 -31.65 3.43
C GLY A 124 -1.28 -30.82 3.20
N GLU A 125 -1.32 -29.84 2.30
CA GLU A 125 -0.15 -29.02 1.95
C GLU A 125 -0.01 -27.77 2.84
N TYR A 126 -1.07 -27.38 3.57
CA TYR A 126 -1.11 -26.13 4.35
C TYR A 126 0.03 -26.00 5.35
N ASP A 127 0.31 -27.06 6.12
CA ASP A 127 1.33 -27.05 7.16
C ASP A 127 2.75 -26.94 6.60
N ASN A 128 2.98 -27.47 5.41
CA ASN A 128 4.26 -27.41 4.70
C ASN A 128 4.35 -26.22 3.73
N THR A 129 3.47 -25.25 3.84
CA THR A 129 3.49 -24.05 2.99
C THR A 129 3.88 -22.82 3.81
N PHE A 130 4.89 -22.07 3.36
CA PHE A 130 5.19 -20.73 3.82
C PHE A 130 4.22 -19.75 3.13
N ILE A 131 3.45 -19.01 3.92
CA ILE A 131 2.44 -18.10 3.40
C ILE A 131 2.76 -16.66 3.84
N LEU A 132 2.77 -15.75 2.88
CA LEU A 132 2.98 -14.34 3.10
C LEU A 132 1.81 -13.55 2.50
N PHE A 133 1.26 -12.65 3.29
CA PHE A 133 0.27 -11.66 2.85
C PHE A 133 0.76 -10.27 3.20
N MET A 134 0.70 -9.34 2.26
CA MET A 134 1.07 -7.94 2.49
C MET A 134 0.28 -7.00 1.57
N SER A 135 0.22 -5.73 1.96
CA SER A 135 -0.05 -4.64 1.03
C SER A 135 1.24 -4.20 0.35
N ASP A 136 1.16 -3.74 -0.87
CA ASP A 136 2.31 -3.24 -1.66
C ASP A 136 2.65 -1.78 -1.36
N ASN A 137 1.70 -1.01 -0.86
CA ASN A 137 1.85 0.39 -0.45
C ASN A 137 0.82 0.79 0.61
N GLY A 138 0.98 1.98 1.15
CA GLY A 138 -0.02 2.58 2.04
C GLY A 138 -1.36 2.82 1.36
N ALA A 139 -2.36 3.26 2.14
CA ALA A 139 -3.71 3.47 1.64
C ALA A 139 -3.74 4.42 0.43
N GLU A 140 -4.60 4.14 -0.53
CA GLU A 140 -4.74 4.93 -1.75
C GLU A 140 -5.54 6.21 -1.50
N GLY A 141 -4.85 7.35 -1.54
CA GLY A 141 -5.48 8.67 -1.31
C GLY A 141 -5.88 9.41 -2.58
N ALA A 142 -5.83 8.76 -3.74
CA ALA A 142 -6.23 9.43 -4.98
C ALA A 142 -7.70 9.85 -4.89
N SER A 143 -7.95 11.01 -5.44
CA SER A 143 -9.26 11.55 -5.74
C SER A 143 -9.20 12.14 -7.13
N TYR A 144 -10.33 12.49 -7.68
CA TYR A 144 -10.39 13.11 -9.01
C TYR A 144 -9.49 14.34 -9.11
N GLU A 145 -9.54 15.16 -8.08
CA GLU A 145 -8.79 16.41 -8.03
C GLU A 145 -7.31 16.20 -7.71
N ALA A 146 -6.96 15.02 -7.13
CA ALA A 146 -5.60 14.67 -6.71
C ALA A 146 -4.81 13.94 -7.79
N THR A 147 -5.35 13.76 -8.98
CA THR A 147 -4.69 13.00 -10.05
C THR A 147 -4.09 13.90 -11.12
N PRO A 148 -3.11 14.76 -10.79
CA PRO A 148 -2.51 15.67 -11.78
C PRO A 148 -1.74 14.93 -12.89
N LEU A 149 -1.43 13.64 -12.66
CA LEU A 149 -0.71 12.80 -13.63
C LEU A 149 -1.61 12.24 -14.73
N VAL A 150 -2.94 12.28 -14.56
CA VAL A 150 -3.89 11.67 -15.51
C VAL A 150 -4.70 12.73 -16.25
N GLY A 151 -4.54 14.00 -15.86
CA GLY A 151 -5.21 15.13 -16.50
C GLY A 151 -6.73 15.11 -16.36
N ASN A 152 -7.36 16.11 -16.96
CA ASN A 152 -8.82 16.24 -16.97
C ASN A 152 -9.53 15.18 -17.84
N SER A 153 -8.81 14.46 -18.69
CA SER A 153 -9.35 13.41 -19.57
C SER A 153 -10.01 12.28 -18.80
N VAL A 154 -9.46 11.88 -17.62
CA VAL A 154 -10.07 10.85 -16.78
C VAL A 154 -11.43 11.29 -16.28
N MET A 155 -11.57 12.54 -15.83
CA MET A 155 -12.85 13.07 -15.37
C MET A 155 -13.89 13.15 -16.47
N GLY A 156 -13.49 13.66 -17.64
CA GLY A 156 -14.37 13.68 -18.81
C GLY A 156 -14.85 12.29 -19.19
N HIS A 157 -13.94 11.30 -19.15
CA HIS A 157 -14.26 9.91 -19.43
C HIS A 157 -15.21 9.33 -18.38
N VAL A 158 -14.89 9.49 -17.10
CA VAL A 158 -15.71 8.95 -16.01
C VAL A 158 -17.10 9.55 -16.04
N ASN A 159 -17.23 10.87 -16.17
CA ASN A 159 -18.52 11.55 -16.23
C ASN A 159 -19.36 11.15 -17.45
N LYS A 160 -18.71 10.77 -18.55
CA LYS A 160 -19.39 10.41 -19.79
C LYS A 160 -19.87 8.97 -19.84
N TYR A 161 -19.14 8.03 -19.20
CA TYR A 161 -19.32 6.60 -19.42
C TYR A 161 -19.72 5.84 -18.16
N TYR A 162 -19.60 6.42 -16.97
CA TYR A 162 -19.91 5.75 -15.71
C TYR A 162 -21.07 6.43 -14.98
N ASP A 163 -21.83 5.62 -14.29
CA ASP A 163 -22.91 6.07 -13.40
C ASP A 163 -22.43 5.99 -11.93
N ASN A 164 -22.12 7.14 -11.35
CA ASN A 164 -21.68 7.28 -9.96
C ASN A 164 -22.82 7.79 -9.05
N SER A 165 -24.09 7.60 -9.44
CA SER A 165 -25.22 7.84 -8.54
C SER A 165 -25.12 6.99 -7.28
N LEU A 166 -25.66 7.48 -6.16
CA LEU A 166 -25.52 6.84 -4.84
C LEU A 166 -25.96 5.37 -4.84
N GLU A 167 -27.03 5.05 -5.56
CA GLU A 167 -27.54 3.68 -5.69
C GLU A 167 -26.66 2.78 -6.55
N ASN A 168 -25.89 3.37 -7.47
CA ASN A 168 -25.06 2.64 -8.41
C ASN A 168 -23.59 2.52 -7.97
N ILE A 169 -23.12 3.30 -7.01
CA ILE A 169 -21.76 3.22 -6.49
C ILE A 169 -21.44 1.77 -6.08
N GLY A 170 -20.34 1.24 -6.61
CA GLY A 170 -19.85 -0.11 -6.37
C GLY A 170 -20.27 -1.14 -7.42
N ARG A 171 -21.08 -0.76 -8.42
CA ARG A 171 -21.46 -1.61 -9.56
C ARG A 171 -20.37 -1.60 -10.62
N GLY A 172 -20.41 -2.55 -11.54
CA GLY A 172 -19.44 -2.69 -12.62
C GLY A 172 -19.37 -1.50 -13.59
N ASN A 173 -20.39 -0.67 -13.61
CA ASN A 173 -20.47 0.56 -14.39
C ASN A 173 -20.31 1.83 -13.54
N SER A 174 -19.82 1.74 -12.31
CA SER A 174 -19.39 2.89 -11.51
C SER A 174 -17.86 2.98 -11.46
N PHE A 175 -17.36 4.20 -11.27
CA PHE A 175 -15.93 4.45 -11.17
C PHE A 175 -15.68 5.48 -10.06
N VAL A 176 -15.43 5.01 -8.86
CA VAL A 176 -15.25 5.85 -7.68
C VAL A 176 -13.98 5.50 -6.91
N TRP A 177 -13.51 6.48 -6.13
CA TRP A 177 -12.44 6.37 -5.14
C TRP A 177 -13.01 6.68 -3.76
N TYR A 178 -12.31 6.29 -2.69
CA TYR A 178 -12.69 6.75 -1.35
C TYR A 178 -12.01 8.08 -0.95
N GLY A 179 -10.86 8.41 -1.57
CA GLY A 179 -10.21 9.71 -1.43
C GLY A 179 -9.30 9.87 -0.20
N PRO A 180 -8.63 11.04 -0.11
CA PRO A 180 -7.51 11.27 0.82
C PRO A 180 -7.91 11.31 2.30
N LEU A 181 -9.15 11.67 2.65
CA LEU A 181 -9.58 11.67 4.04
C LEU A 181 -9.67 10.24 4.60
N TRP A 182 -10.27 9.33 3.84
CA TRP A 182 -10.37 7.93 4.23
C TRP A 182 -9.02 7.21 4.18
N ALA A 183 -8.14 7.60 3.25
CA ALA A 183 -6.77 7.09 3.22
C ALA A 183 -6.05 7.41 4.53
N GLN A 184 -6.16 8.64 5.03
CA GLN A 184 -5.55 9.04 6.30
C GLN A 184 -6.22 8.38 7.53
N ALA A 185 -7.49 8.02 7.43
CA ALA A 185 -8.13 7.19 8.43
C ALA A 185 -7.59 5.75 8.40
N ALA A 186 -7.25 5.23 7.21
CA ALA A 186 -6.71 3.89 7.06
C ALA A 186 -5.26 3.78 7.56
N THR A 187 -4.45 4.83 7.44
CA THR A 187 -3.03 4.83 7.81
C THR A 187 -2.77 5.31 9.24
N ALA A 188 -3.79 5.74 10.00
CA ALA A 188 -3.60 6.22 11.37
C ALA A 188 -2.77 5.28 12.24
N PRO A 189 -1.84 5.78 13.06
CA PRO A 189 -1.54 7.19 13.35
C PRO A 189 -0.66 7.89 12.31
N SER A 190 -0.18 7.19 11.30
CA SER A 190 0.86 7.62 10.38
C SER A 190 0.44 8.81 9.51
N ARG A 191 1.44 9.58 9.07
CA ARG A 191 1.27 10.75 8.23
C ARG A 191 1.01 10.35 6.78
N LEU A 192 0.01 10.98 6.14
CA LEU A 192 -0.31 10.84 4.73
C LEU A 192 -0.62 9.38 4.31
N TYR A 193 -0.35 9.03 3.05
CA TYR A 193 -0.81 7.80 2.40
C TYR A 193 0.08 7.49 1.17
N LYS A 194 -0.30 6.54 0.33
CA LYS A 194 0.37 6.20 -0.93
C LYS A 194 0.79 7.46 -1.71
N MET A 195 1.89 7.41 -2.43
CA MET A 195 2.59 8.52 -3.12
C MET A 195 3.48 9.39 -2.23
N PHE A 196 3.58 9.09 -0.93
CA PHE A 196 4.47 9.81 -0.04
C PHE A 196 5.42 8.85 0.67
N SER A 197 6.65 9.31 0.91
CA SER A 197 7.67 8.55 1.65
C SER A 197 7.51 8.63 3.18
N THR A 198 6.40 9.17 3.66
CA THR A 198 5.99 9.15 5.07
C THR A 198 5.56 7.75 5.51
N GLU A 199 5.42 7.52 6.82
CA GLU A 199 4.98 6.21 7.33
C GLU A 199 3.63 5.78 6.74
N GLY A 200 2.70 6.70 6.49
CA GLY A 200 1.41 6.37 5.88
C GLY A 200 1.50 5.86 4.45
N GLY A 201 2.57 6.20 3.73
CA GLY A 201 2.81 5.67 2.38
C GLY A 201 3.66 4.41 2.35
N CYS A 202 4.57 4.25 3.33
CA CYS A 202 5.60 3.19 3.34
C CYS A 202 5.27 2.03 4.27
N ARG A 203 4.66 2.29 5.43
CA ARG A 203 4.34 1.27 6.43
C ARG A 203 3.07 0.53 6.05
N VAL A 204 3.20 -0.77 5.82
CA VAL A 204 2.11 -1.63 5.35
C VAL A 204 1.94 -2.85 6.25
N PRO A 205 0.73 -3.43 6.31
CA PRO A 205 0.54 -4.70 7.01
C PRO A 205 1.30 -5.82 6.30
N LEU A 206 1.96 -6.66 7.10
CA LEU A 206 2.60 -7.89 6.68
C LEU A 206 2.20 -9.01 7.63
N VAL A 207 1.66 -10.10 7.08
CA VAL A 207 1.31 -11.31 7.83
C VAL A 207 2.11 -12.48 7.26
N VAL A 208 2.79 -13.21 8.14
CA VAL A 208 3.58 -14.37 7.76
C VAL A 208 3.09 -15.60 8.52
N LYS A 209 2.78 -16.67 7.80
CA LYS A 209 2.55 -17.99 8.35
C LYS A 209 3.75 -18.88 7.91
N PRO A 210 4.71 -19.16 8.80
CA PRO A 210 5.79 -20.09 8.50
C PRO A 210 5.27 -21.54 8.30
N HIS A 211 6.08 -22.42 7.76
CA HIS A 211 5.75 -23.84 7.72
C HIS A 211 5.78 -24.46 9.15
N ALA A 212 5.08 -25.58 9.34
CA ALA A 212 4.86 -26.18 10.65
C ALA A 212 6.16 -26.55 11.41
N GLY A 213 7.23 -26.87 10.69
CA GLY A 213 8.53 -27.16 11.32
C GLY A 213 9.10 -26.00 12.15
N ILE A 214 8.79 -24.74 11.81
CA ILE A 214 9.14 -23.56 12.60
C ILE A 214 8.17 -23.39 13.77
N ILE A 215 6.86 -23.55 13.51
CA ILE A 215 5.81 -23.32 14.51
C ILE A 215 5.91 -24.35 15.64
N ASN A 216 6.09 -25.62 15.32
CA ASN A 216 6.12 -26.72 16.29
C ASN A 216 7.28 -26.64 17.29
N ASN A 217 8.35 -25.91 16.96
CA ASN A 217 9.47 -25.69 17.87
C ASN A 217 9.17 -24.65 18.96
N ARG A 218 7.99 -24.03 18.96
CA ARG A 218 7.65 -22.90 19.83
C ARG A 218 6.68 -23.22 20.95
N GLY A 219 6.14 -24.43 21.01
CA GLY A 219 5.06 -24.77 21.95
C GLY A 219 3.69 -24.25 21.47
N SER A 220 2.64 -24.87 21.96
CA SER A 220 1.28 -24.78 21.44
C SER A 220 0.44 -23.56 21.89
N ASP A 221 1.02 -22.49 22.36
CA ASP A 221 0.26 -21.29 22.78
C ASP A 221 0.10 -20.31 21.59
N ASP A 222 -0.61 -20.53 20.73
CA ASP A 222 -1.83 -20.41 19.99
C ASP A 222 -2.23 -19.03 19.52
N GLY A 223 -1.63 -17.97 19.87
CA GLY A 223 -1.84 -16.65 19.35
C GLY A 223 -0.73 -16.27 18.36
N GLY A 224 -1.07 -15.70 17.22
CA GLY A 224 -0.10 -15.05 16.37
C GLY A 224 0.71 -14.02 17.16
N VAL A 225 1.99 -13.88 16.85
CA VAL A 225 2.87 -12.88 17.48
C VAL A 225 2.91 -11.63 16.61
N VAL A 226 2.74 -10.47 17.21
CA VAL A 226 3.00 -9.19 16.55
C VAL A 226 4.40 -8.73 16.90
N THR A 227 5.18 -8.35 15.89
CA THR A 227 6.57 -7.89 16.04
C THR A 227 6.77 -6.53 15.39
N ASP A 228 7.68 -5.73 15.95
CA ASP A 228 8.11 -4.44 15.41
C ASP A 228 9.44 -4.56 14.62
N ALA A 229 9.90 -5.78 14.35
CA ALA A 229 11.11 -6.01 13.57
C ALA A 229 10.99 -5.33 12.21
N PHE A 230 11.92 -4.41 11.94
CA PHE A 230 11.93 -3.70 10.67
C PHE A 230 12.31 -4.64 9.54
N CYS A 231 11.49 -4.65 8.50
CA CYS A 231 11.76 -5.37 7.26
C CYS A 231 11.22 -4.59 6.06
N THR A 232 11.69 -4.95 4.88
CA THR A 232 11.30 -4.32 3.62
C THR A 232 10.86 -5.37 2.60
N VAL A 233 10.19 -4.93 1.54
CA VAL A 233 9.84 -5.82 0.41
C VAL A 233 11.07 -6.48 -0.22
N MET A 234 12.25 -5.86 -0.11
CA MET A 234 13.51 -6.41 -0.63
C MET A 234 13.93 -7.69 0.08
N ASP A 235 13.43 -7.94 1.29
CA ASP A 235 13.79 -9.10 2.12
C ASP A 235 13.00 -10.36 1.73
N ILE A 236 11.93 -10.21 0.96
CA ILE A 236 11.06 -11.34 0.56
C ILE A 236 11.80 -12.33 -0.31
N VAL A 237 12.49 -11.86 -1.35
CA VAL A 237 13.20 -12.74 -2.28
C VAL A 237 14.31 -13.54 -1.59
N PRO A 238 15.23 -12.93 -0.83
CA PRO A 238 16.23 -13.71 -0.09
C PRO A 238 15.61 -14.69 0.91
N THR A 239 14.50 -14.35 1.55
CA THR A 239 13.78 -15.24 2.46
C THR A 239 13.22 -16.48 1.74
N ILE A 240 12.58 -16.28 0.59
CA ILE A 240 12.03 -17.38 -0.22
C ILE A 240 13.14 -18.30 -0.70
N LEU A 241 14.24 -17.74 -1.22
CA LEU A 241 15.39 -18.52 -1.69
C LEU A 241 16.01 -19.34 -0.56
N ASP A 242 16.14 -18.74 0.62
CA ASP A 242 16.74 -19.38 1.77
C ASP A 242 15.88 -20.55 2.29
N PHE A 243 14.55 -20.38 2.36
CA PHE A 243 13.63 -21.48 2.67
C PHE A 243 13.60 -22.56 1.60
N ALA A 244 13.77 -22.20 0.34
CA ALA A 244 13.88 -23.15 -0.76
C ALA A 244 15.25 -23.86 -0.84
N GLY A 245 16.22 -23.50 0.00
CA GLY A 245 17.59 -24.01 -0.06
C GLY A 245 18.36 -23.58 -1.31
N LEU A 246 17.95 -22.48 -1.91
CA LEU A 246 18.54 -21.94 -3.14
C LEU A 246 19.45 -20.75 -2.84
N LYS A 247 20.53 -20.62 -3.62
CA LYS A 247 21.39 -19.44 -3.57
C LYS A 247 21.09 -18.51 -4.72
N HIS A 248 21.03 -17.22 -4.44
CA HIS A 248 20.97 -16.20 -5.50
C HIS A 248 22.26 -16.28 -6.35
N PRO A 249 22.15 -16.22 -7.68
CA PRO A 249 23.30 -16.39 -8.58
C PRO A 249 24.29 -15.22 -8.59
N GLY A 250 24.06 -14.19 -7.78
CA GLY A 250 24.93 -13.01 -7.69
C GLY A 250 24.56 -11.94 -8.72
N THR A 251 25.51 -11.57 -9.57
CA THR A 251 25.33 -10.49 -10.55
C THR A 251 25.10 -10.98 -11.99
N GLU A 252 25.04 -12.31 -12.20
CA GLU A 252 24.80 -12.90 -13.50
C GLU A 252 23.92 -14.17 -13.40
N TYR A 253 22.96 -14.30 -14.31
CA TYR A 253 22.13 -15.48 -14.45
C TYR A 253 21.86 -15.78 -15.93
N LYS A 254 22.23 -17.00 -16.37
CA LYS A 254 22.04 -17.47 -17.76
C LYS A 254 22.56 -16.47 -18.80
N GLY A 255 23.76 -15.91 -18.57
CA GLY A 255 24.41 -14.95 -19.47
C GLY A 255 23.83 -13.53 -19.45
N ARG A 256 22.94 -13.22 -18.48
CA ARG A 256 22.38 -11.88 -18.30
C ARG A 256 22.86 -11.28 -17.00
N LYS A 257 23.20 -9.98 -17.04
CA LYS A 257 23.46 -9.21 -15.81
C LYS A 257 22.17 -9.08 -15.03
N ILE A 258 22.23 -9.32 -13.75
CA ILE A 258 21.13 -9.16 -12.79
C ILE A 258 21.60 -8.34 -11.59
N ALA A 259 20.68 -7.69 -10.90
CA ALA A 259 20.99 -6.98 -9.67
C ALA A 259 21.28 -7.94 -8.53
N SER A 260 22.25 -7.60 -7.69
CA SER A 260 22.43 -8.28 -6.41
C SER A 260 21.26 -8.02 -5.47
N LEU A 261 20.99 -8.95 -4.57
CA LEU A 261 19.99 -8.74 -3.53
C LEU A 261 20.48 -7.66 -2.55
N ARG A 262 19.60 -6.73 -2.21
CA ARG A 262 19.82 -5.71 -1.18
C ARG A 262 19.15 -6.09 0.15
N GLY A 263 18.14 -6.94 0.10
CA GLY A 263 17.40 -7.40 1.26
C GLY A 263 18.11 -8.53 2.01
N GLN A 264 17.60 -8.85 3.19
CA GLN A 264 18.11 -9.86 4.10
C GLN A 264 17.03 -10.91 4.38
N SER A 265 17.44 -12.18 4.48
CA SER A 265 16.50 -13.27 4.78
C SER A 265 15.97 -13.19 6.21
N TRP A 266 14.68 -13.39 6.38
CA TRP A 266 14.01 -13.51 7.68
C TRP A 266 14.16 -14.91 8.30
N LYS A 267 14.74 -15.89 7.61
CA LYS A 267 14.76 -17.28 8.04
C LYS A 267 15.32 -17.44 9.43
N THR A 268 16.50 -16.89 9.71
CA THR A 268 17.13 -16.96 11.04
C THR A 268 16.24 -16.33 12.12
N TYR A 269 15.60 -15.19 11.81
CA TYR A 269 14.67 -14.53 12.71
C TYR A 269 13.44 -15.40 12.98
N LEU A 270 12.85 -16.00 11.95
CA LEU A 270 11.68 -16.86 12.06
C LEU A 270 11.98 -18.20 12.77
N GLU A 271 13.17 -18.76 12.60
CA GLU A 271 13.63 -20.02 13.24
C GLU A 271 14.12 -19.84 14.67
N SER A 272 14.40 -18.61 15.10
CA SER A 272 14.87 -18.34 16.46
C SER A 272 13.82 -18.71 17.51
N VAL A 273 14.15 -19.60 18.41
CA VAL A 273 13.27 -20.10 19.49
C VAL A 273 12.87 -19.01 20.49
N THR A 274 13.75 -18.02 20.64
CA THR A 274 13.54 -16.87 21.56
C THR A 274 13.13 -15.60 20.83
N GLY A 275 13.07 -15.62 19.52
CA GLY A 275 13.33 -14.47 18.69
C GLY A 275 12.12 -13.70 18.15
N TRP A 276 10.87 -14.06 18.46
CA TRP A 276 9.76 -13.18 18.14
C TRP A 276 9.51 -12.17 19.27
N ASN A 277 10.58 -11.83 19.92
CA ASN A 277 10.58 -10.66 20.79
C ASN A 277 10.42 -9.44 19.86
N ARG A 278 9.50 -8.54 20.20
CA ARG A 278 9.25 -7.29 19.47
C ARG A 278 10.52 -6.48 19.16
N LYS A 279 11.59 -6.71 19.93
CA LYS A 279 12.87 -5.99 19.81
C LYS A 279 13.99 -6.75 19.11
N SER A 280 13.75 -7.98 18.62
CA SER A 280 14.79 -8.69 17.87
C SER A 280 14.87 -8.14 16.45
N PRO A 281 16.04 -7.65 16.00
CA PRO A 281 16.16 -7.07 14.67
C PRO A 281 16.27 -8.17 13.59
N ILE A 282 15.69 -7.90 12.41
CA ILE A 282 15.99 -8.62 11.17
C ILE A 282 17.24 -8.03 10.54
N HIS A 283 17.31 -6.71 10.51
CA HIS A 283 18.47 -5.96 10.04
C HIS A 283 19.30 -5.47 11.21
N GLU A 284 20.59 -5.29 10.97
CA GLU A 284 21.48 -4.63 11.93
C GLU A 284 21.01 -3.20 12.25
N THR A 285 21.42 -2.71 13.42
CA THR A 285 20.95 -1.40 13.93
C THR A 285 21.40 -0.21 13.08
N ASP A 286 22.39 -0.39 12.26
CA ASP A 286 22.94 0.63 11.34
C ASP A 286 22.39 0.51 9.91
N TYR A 287 21.49 -0.46 9.66
CA TYR A 287 20.86 -0.62 8.36
C TYR A 287 20.09 0.64 7.94
N VAL A 288 20.37 1.07 6.71
CA VAL A 288 19.77 2.27 6.12
C VAL A 288 18.76 1.87 5.07
N ALA A 289 17.53 2.33 5.22
CA ALA A 289 16.46 2.16 4.24
C ALA A 289 16.05 3.53 3.68
N GLY A 290 16.23 3.72 2.38
CA GLY A 290 15.79 4.92 1.68
C GLY A 290 14.51 4.67 0.88
N PHE A 291 13.70 5.70 0.75
CA PHE A 291 12.45 5.70 0.00
C PHE A 291 12.36 6.98 -0.84
N GLU A 292 11.92 6.84 -2.06
CA GLU A 292 11.71 7.99 -2.96
C GLU A 292 10.55 7.69 -3.89
N ILE A 293 9.62 8.61 -3.97
CA ILE A 293 8.51 8.54 -4.91
C ILE A 293 7.93 9.94 -5.12
N ALA A 294 7.63 10.30 -6.35
CA ALA A 294 6.84 11.48 -6.69
C ALA A 294 7.36 12.79 -6.04
N GLY A 295 8.68 12.95 -5.92
CA GLY A 295 9.32 14.11 -5.30
C GLY A 295 9.28 14.09 -3.77
N SER A 296 8.70 13.09 -3.16
CA SER A 296 8.81 12.82 -1.73
C SER A 296 10.02 11.91 -1.47
N GLY A 297 10.77 12.14 -0.41
CA GLY A 297 11.94 11.35 -0.04
C GLY A 297 11.97 11.06 1.45
N ALA A 298 12.50 9.91 1.83
CA ALA A 298 12.77 9.57 3.22
C ALA A 298 13.97 8.64 3.35
N LEU A 299 14.61 8.69 4.52
CA LEU A 299 15.63 7.73 4.91
C LEU A 299 15.44 7.37 6.37
N ARG A 300 15.43 6.07 6.63
CA ARG A 300 15.33 5.50 7.97
C ARG A 300 16.62 4.78 8.36
N ARG A 301 17.04 4.99 9.62
CA ARG A 301 18.09 4.22 10.29
C ARG A 301 17.68 3.95 11.73
N GLY A 302 17.47 2.69 12.07
CA GLY A 302 16.88 2.33 13.35
C GLY A 302 15.52 2.98 13.54
N ASP A 303 15.32 3.69 14.66
CA ASP A 303 14.08 4.42 14.97
C ASP A 303 14.04 5.84 14.39
N TRP A 304 15.14 6.30 13.83
CA TRP A 304 15.23 7.65 13.28
C TRP A 304 14.89 7.67 11.80
N LYS A 305 14.13 8.69 11.42
CA LYS A 305 13.72 8.90 10.02
C LYS A 305 13.79 10.38 9.67
N ILE A 306 14.38 10.68 8.52
CA ILE A 306 14.17 11.97 7.87
C ILE A 306 13.17 11.83 6.73
N THR A 307 12.37 12.86 6.54
CA THR A 307 11.32 12.85 5.51
C THR A 307 11.28 14.22 4.82
N TYR A 308 11.16 14.19 3.49
CA TYR A 308 10.89 15.36 2.67
C TYR A 308 9.55 15.18 1.98
N VAL A 309 8.61 16.08 2.22
CA VAL A 309 7.30 16.09 1.57
C VAL A 309 7.14 17.40 0.80
N PRO A 310 6.88 17.36 -0.53
CA PRO A 310 6.70 18.56 -1.32
C PRO A 310 5.41 19.31 -0.96
N ALA A 311 5.41 20.61 -1.21
CA ALA A 311 4.19 21.42 -1.13
C ALA A 311 3.17 20.98 -2.20
N PRO A 312 1.85 21.11 -1.95
CA PRO A 312 1.23 21.67 -0.75
C PRO A 312 1.00 20.68 0.41
N LYS A 313 1.35 19.40 0.24
CA LYS A 313 1.08 18.35 1.23
C LYS A 313 2.09 18.35 2.40
N GLY A 314 3.24 18.96 2.22
CA GLY A 314 4.27 19.10 3.24
C GLY A 314 5.00 20.44 3.19
N PRO A 315 5.96 20.66 4.10
CA PRO A 315 6.64 21.93 4.27
C PRO A 315 7.75 22.20 3.23
N GLN A 316 7.96 21.30 2.27
CA GLN A 316 8.99 21.38 1.24
C GLN A 316 10.42 21.55 1.82
N ARG A 317 10.68 20.90 2.93
CA ARG A 317 11.97 20.79 3.60
C ARG A 317 12.12 19.45 4.27
N TRP A 318 13.34 19.07 4.60
CA TRP A 318 13.60 17.89 5.40
C TRP A 318 13.16 18.12 6.85
N GLU A 319 12.58 17.07 7.44
CA GLU A 319 12.15 16.97 8.83
C GLU A 319 12.76 15.72 9.44
N LEU A 320 12.94 15.68 10.76
CA LEU A 320 13.54 14.56 11.50
C LEU A 320 12.54 14.04 12.55
N PHE A 321 12.33 12.72 12.58
CA PHE A 321 11.41 12.08 13.52
C PHE A 321 12.06 10.89 14.23
N ASN A 322 11.58 10.57 15.42
CA ASN A 322 11.88 9.33 16.13
C ASN A 322 10.60 8.47 16.15
N LEU A 323 10.58 7.43 15.32
CA LEU A 323 9.39 6.60 15.09
C LEU A 323 9.03 5.68 16.27
N GLU A 324 9.96 5.43 17.23
CA GLU A 324 9.66 4.66 18.44
C GLU A 324 8.63 5.38 19.30
N VAL A 325 8.76 6.69 19.42
CA VAL A 325 7.89 7.52 20.28
C VAL A 325 6.87 8.33 19.49
N ASP A 326 7.14 8.59 18.21
CA ASP A 326 6.29 9.38 17.32
C ASP A 326 6.03 8.64 15.98
N PRO A 327 5.23 7.58 16.01
CA PRO A 327 4.87 6.84 14.79
C PRO A 327 3.97 7.65 13.83
N GLY A 328 3.48 8.80 14.28
CA GLY A 328 2.66 9.74 13.51
C GLY A 328 3.47 10.75 12.70
N GLU A 329 4.79 10.86 12.93
CA GLU A 329 5.62 11.91 12.32
C GLU A 329 5.06 13.32 12.63
N THR A 330 4.71 13.57 13.91
CA THR A 330 4.04 14.79 14.36
C THR A 330 4.96 15.84 14.93
N ASN A 331 6.16 15.45 15.40
CA ASN A 331 7.11 16.31 16.08
C ASN A 331 8.46 16.34 15.36
N ASP A 332 8.70 17.39 14.60
CA ASP A 332 9.97 17.61 13.87
C ASP A 332 11.11 17.98 14.82
N LEU A 333 12.03 17.05 15.02
CA LEU A 333 13.21 17.16 15.87
C LEU A 333 14.45 17.74 15.16
N SER A 334 14.33 18.21 13.93
CA SER A 334 15.49 18.69 13.14
C SER A 334 16.27 19.82 13.81
N LYS A 335 15.59 20.68 14.58
CA LYS A 335 16.20 21.76 15.36
C LYS A 335 16.74 21.31 16.71
N ASP A 336 16.09 20.34 17.34
CA ASP A 336 16.44 19.86 18.67
C ASP A 336 17.57 18.81 18.63
N GLN A 337 17.76 18.16 17.47
CA GLN A 337 18.75 17.12 17.23
C GLN A 337 19.61 17.44 15.98
N PRO A 338 20.30 18.60 15.93
CA PRO A 338 20.97 19.08 14.71
C PRO A 338 22.08 18.16 14.22
N GLU A 339 22.85 17.54 15.11
CA GLU A 339 23.92 16.62 14.72
C GLU A 339 23.37 15.33 14.10
N ARG A 340 22.32 14.76 14.67
CA ARG A 340 21.65 13.60 14.10
C ARG A 340 20.99 13.94 12.77
N PHE A 341 20.35 15.08 12.68
CA PHE A 341 19.75 15.55 11.44
C PHE A 341 20.79 15.66 10.32
N LYS A 342 21.95 16.22 10.62
CA LYS A 342 23.09 16.33 9.69
C LYS A 342 23.63 14.96 9.27
N GLU A 343 23.77 14.03 10.22
CA GLU A 343 24.15 12.63 9.96
C GLU A 343 23.18 11.97 8.98
N MET A 344 21.89 12.05 9.25
CA MET A 344 20.85 11.44 8.43
C MET A 344 20.79 12.05 7.01
N LEU A 345 21.01 13.35 6.88
CA LEU A 345 21.12 13.99 5.56
C LEU A 345 22.36 13.52 4.78
N ALA A 346 23.48 13.29 5.45
CA ALA A 346 24.67 12.74 4.81
C ALA A 346 24.41 11.31 4.28
N LEU A 347 23.76 10.46 5.08
CA LEU A 347 23.34 9.12 4.65
C LEU A 347 22.35 9.17 3.47
N TRP A 348 21.45 10.14 3.46
CA TRP A 348 20.55 10.36 2.32
C TRP A 348 21.31 10.68 1.03
N GLU A 349 22.33 11.53 1.10
CA GLU A 349 23.17 11.86 -0.06
C GLU A 349 23.98 10.65 -0.56
N GLU A 350 24.40 9.75 0.33
CA GLU A 350 25.03 8.48 -0.06
C GLU A 350 24.03 7.55 -0.74
N TYR A 351 22.84 7.34 -0.13
CA TYR A 351 21.76 6.55 -0.70
C TYR A 351 21.36 7.07 -2.08
N ARG A 352 21.13 8.38 -2.21
CA ARG A 352 20.73 9.03 -3.45
C ARG A 352 21.71 8.78 -4.59
N LYS A 353 23.01 8.80 -4.31
CA LYS A 353 24.08 8.51 -5.29
C LYS A 353 24.09 7.03 -5.67
N ASP A 354 23.96 6.15 -4.69
CA ASP A 354 23.99 4.69 -4.90
C ASP A 354 22.82 4.19 -5.76
N VAL A 355 21.61 4.68 -5.53
CA VAL A 355 20.42 4.24 -6.27
C VAL A 355 20.06 5.14 -7.46
N GLY A 356 20.74 6.27 -7.64
CA GLY A 356 20.52 7.16 -8.77
C GLY A 356 19.26 8.02 -8.67
N VAL A 357 18.87 8.48 -7.47
CA VAL A 357 17.72 9.38 -7.31
C VAL A 357 17.95 10.69 -8.06
N VAL A 358 17.02 11.06 -8.90
CA VAL A 358 17.06 12.28 -9.72
C VAL A 358 15.97 13.25 -9.24
N GLY A 359 16.37 14.50 -8.97
CA GLY A 359 15.47 15.65 -8.86
C GLY A 359 14.40 15.58 -7.74
N LEU A 360 14.80 15.56 -6.45
CA LEU A 360 13.80 15.68 -5.38
C LEU A 360 13.26 17.09 -5.21
N ALA A 361 14.09 18.10 -5.24
CA ALA A 361 13.71 19.46 -4.88
C ALA A 361 13.30 20.29 -6.10
N GLY A 362 12.03 20.50 -6.30
CA GLY A 362 11.53 21.59 -7.14
C GLY A 362 11.30 21.28 -8.63
N GLU A 363 11.78 20.15 -9.17
CA GLU A 363 11.56 19.79 -10.58
C GLU A 363 10.24 19.04 -10.78
N TYR A 364 9.89 18.16 -9.85
CA TYR A 364 8.67 17.36 -9.94
C TYR A 364 7.38 18.18 -9.78
N PRO A 365 7.26 19.12 -8.83
CA PRO A 365 6.10 20.00 -8.77
C PRO A 365 5.86 20.82 -10.04
N LYS A 366 6.91 21.20 -10.77
CA LYS A 366 6.79 21.90 -12.05
C LYS A 366 6.28 21.00 -13.17
N ALA A 367 6.68 19.75 -13.21
CA ALA A 367 6.16 18.78 -14.17
C ALA A 367 4.67 18.47 -13.91
N ILE A 368 4.28 18.37 -12.62
CA ILE A 368 2.88 18.22 -12.22
C ILE A 368 2.08 19.49 -12.56
N GLN A 369 2.61 20.67 -12.29
CA GLN A 369 1.99 21.95 -12.61
C GLN A 369 1.84 22.14 -14.13
N GLY A 370 2.81 21.65 -14.92
CA GLY A 370 2.71 21.64 -16.38
C GLY A 370 1.60 20.75 -16.91
N ALA A 371 1.37 19.60 -16.28
CA ALA A 371 0.27 18.70 -16.62
C ALA A 371 -1.12 19.27 -16.24
N GLN A 372 -1.20 20.19 -15.27
CA GLN A 372 -2.45 20.88 -14.91
C GLN A 372 -2.85 21.99 -15.90
N GLN A 373 -1.99 22.37 -16.83
CA GLN A 373 -2.26 23.45 -17.78
C GLN A 373 -2.85 22.99 -19.11
N THR A 374 -2.96 21.68 -19.33
CA THR A 374 -3.75 21.16 -20.45
C THR A 374 -5.23 21.40 -20.17
N THR A 375 -5.87 22.18 -21.03
CA THR A 375 -7.31 22.47 -20.89
C THR A 375 -8.13 21.24 -21.29
N LEU A 376 -9.32 21.09 -20.69
CA LEU A 376 -10.30 20.05 -21.04
C LEU A 376 -10.57 19.99 -22.56
N GLU A 377 -10.42 21.11 -23.26
CA GLU A 377 -10.64 21.23 -24.70
C GLU A 377 -9.51 20.61 -25.52
N ASP A 378 -8.25 20.73 -25.09
CA ASP A 378 -7.08 20.17 -25.76
C ASP A 378 -7.03 18.63 -25.66
N GLU A 379 -7.62 18.06 -24.61
CA GLU A 379 -7.65 16.61 -24.38
C GLU A 379 -8.89 15.93 -24.99
N MET A 380 -9.93 16.68 -25.36
CA MET A 380 -11.19 16.12 -25.84
C MET A 380 -11.26 15.88 -27.36
N GLU A 381 -10.30 16.29 -28.16
CA GLU A 381 -10.34 16.03 -29.60
C GLU A 381 -10.31 14.53 -29.92
N ASP A 382 -9.60 13.71 -29.16
CA ASP A 382 -9.70 12.24 -29.23
C ASP A 382 -9.19 11.58 -27.94
N PRO A 383 -10.02 11.40 -26.91
CA PRO A 383 -9.62 10.74 -25.66
C PRO A 383 -9.21 9.28 -25.84
N TYR A 384 -9.37 8.74 -27.03
CA TYR A 384 -9.00 7.38 -27.40
C TYR A 384 -7.83 7.32 -28.37
N ALA A 385 -7.17 8.44 -28.68
CA ALA A 385 -6.02 8.49 -29.58
C ALA A 385 -4.91 7.47 -29.21
N TRP A 386 -4.78 7.16 -27.90
CA TRP A 386 -3.83 6.17 -27.39
C TRP A 386 -4.15 4.73 -27.79
N ILE A 387 -5.41 4.39 -28.14
CA ILE A 387 -5.82 3.05 -28.56
C ILE A 387 -5.12 2.64 -29.86
N LYS A 388 -4.77 3.60 -30.73
CA LYS A 388 -4.00 3.38 -31.95
C LYS A 388 -2.64 2.70 -31.67
N TYR A 389 -2.07 2.97 -30.50
CA TYR A 389 -0.74 2.47 -30.13
C TYR A 389 -0.74 1.05 -29.57
N ILE A 390 -1.90 0.52 -29.17
CA ILE A 390 -2.00 -0.87 -28.68
C ILE A 390 -2.45 -1.87 -29.75
N GLY A 391 -2.52 -1.46 -31.03
CA GLY A 391 -2.82 -2.34 -32.15
C GLY A 391 -4.24 -2.91 -32.19
N ARG A 392 -5.21 -2.26 -31.55
CA ARG A 392 -6.63 -2.61 -31.57
C ARG A 392 -7.46 -1.44 -32.11
N PRO A 393 -7.45 -1.18 -33.43
CA PRO A 393 -8.02 0.05 -34.00
C PRO A 393 -9.56 0.13 -33.99
N GLU A 394 -10.27 -0.92 -33.58
CA GLU A 394 -11.71 -1.03 -33.85
C GLU A 394 -12.60 -1.07 -32.59
N ILE A 395 -12.03 -0.88 -31.38
CA ILE A 395 -12.83 -0.83 -30.16
C ILE A 395 -13.40 0.57 -29.97
N THR A 396 -14.69 0.73 -30.21
CA THR A 396 -15.40 1.98 -29.95
C THR A 396 -15.80 2.09 -28.47
N PRO A 397 -15.99 3.31 -27.94
CA PRO A 397 -16.43 3.50 -26.55
C PRO A 397 -17.72 2.77 -26.18
N LYS A 398 -18.65 2.61 -27.13
CA LYS A 398 -19.87 1.82 -26.93
C LYS A 398 -19.60 0.32 -26.75
N GLU A 399 -18.56 -0.20 -27.38
CA GLU A 399 -18.17 -1.60 -27.25
C GLU A 399 -17.44 -1.86 -25.93
N LEU A 400 -16.69 -0.87 -25.41
CA LEU A 400 -16.08 -0.96 -24.09
C LEU A 400 -17.10 -0.98 -22.96
N THR A 401 -18.22 -0.26 -23.09
CA THR A 401 -19.31 -0.27 -22.10
C THR A 401 -20.12 -1.56 -22.12
N GLY A 402 -20.09 -2.32 -23.22
CA GLY A 402 -20.76 -3.63 -23.34
C GLY A 402 -19.95 -4.81 -22.80
N ILE A 403 -18.67 -4.61 -22.42
CA ILE A 403 -17.79 -5.66 -21.91
C ILE A 403 -17.87 -5.79 -20.37
N VAL A 404 -18.55 -4.89 -19.69
CA VAL A 404 -18.76 -5.01 -18.25
C VAL A 404 -19.81 -6.08 -18.01
N PRO A 405 -19.50 -7.24 -17.40
CA PRO A 405 -20.51 -8.24 -17.10
C PRO A 405 -21.57 -7.62 -16.20
N THR A 406 -22.79 -7.57 -16.67
CA THR A 406 -23.96 -7.37 -15.82
C THR A 406 -24.07 -8.60 -14.94
N ALA A 407 -23.57 -8.51 -13.69
CA ALA A 407 -23.79 -9.51 -12.67
C ALA A 407 -24.86 -9.05 -11.71
#